data_886071b1c8b4e235757abce92f363c1f
#
_entry.id   886071b1c8b4e235757abce92f363c1f
#
_cell.length_a   1.000
_cell.length_b   1.000
_cell.length_c   1.000
_cell.angle_alpha   90.00
_cell.angle_beta   90.00
_cell.angle_gamma   90.00
#
_symmetry.space_group_name_H-M   'P 1'
#
loop_
_entity.id
_entity.type
_entity.pdbx_description
1 polymer ?
#
loop_
_entity_poly.entity_id
_entity_poly.type
_entity_poly.pdbx_seq_one_letter_code
_entity_poly.pdbx_strand_id
1 'polypeptide(L)'
;FVGHSTFILDDKQGTRILIDPWLKNNPACPEDLQEPKDIDYILITHGHFDHIGDLFDAIDINKEAKIVTSLEMSSWLNAKGVPNTLPMGIGGSQPLDNDIKVVMVNAVHASGIADDKSESMLYGGVANGYVVEFKNGFSIYFAGDTAIFSDMNLIREIYSPDLAVLPIGDHFTMGPKEASYATKLLGAKHVIPFHYGTFPVLIGTPEEYIELVKDLDVSVYVMNPGDVL
;
A
#
# COMPACT_ATOMS: atom_id res chain seq x y z
N PHE A 1 6.87 7.08 6.21
CA PHE A 1 5.41 7.21 6.02
C PHE A 1 5.08 8.60 5.53
N VAL A 2 4.29 8.72 4.45
CA VAL A 2 3.99 10.02 3.81
C VAL A 2 2.62 10.56 4.24
N GLY A 3 1.75 9.67 4.68
CA GLY A 3 0.40 10.00 5.13
C GLY A 3 -0.66 9.16 4.42
N HIS A 4 -1.77 8.89 5.09
CA HIS A 4 -2.89 8.09 4.63
C HIS A 4 -2.45 6.68 4.21
N SER A 5 -2.31 6.43 2.92
CA SER A 5 -1.91 5.14 2.32
C SER A 5 -0.54 5.18 1.65
N THR A 6 0.09 6.35 1.60
CA THR A 6 1.34 6.56 0.85
C THR A 6 2.57 6.25 1.70
N PHE A 7 3.44 5.38 1.18
CA PHE A 7 4.71 5.01 1.80
C PHE A 7 5.87 5.13 0.82
N ILE A 8 7.06 5.44 1.34
CA ILE A 8 8.32 5.31 0.62
C ILE A 8 9.16 4.28 1.36
N LEU A 9 9.69 3.31 0.62
CA LEU A 9 10.65 2.33 1.11
C LEU A 9 12.00 2.61 0.49
N ASP A 10 13.00 2.77 1.34
CA ASP A 10 14.39 2.91 0.93
C ASP A 10 15.17 1.65 1.30
N ASP A 11 15.57 0.86 0.29
CA ASP A 11 16.49 -0.25 0.54
C ASP A 11 17.93 0.27 0.74
N LYS A 12 18.65 -0.36 1.66
CA LYS A 12 20.05 0.01 1.95
C LYS A 12 21.01 -0.11 0.75
N GLN A 13 20.59 -0.81 -0.30
CA GLN A 13 21.34 -0.96 -1.55
C GLN A 13 21.01 0.12 -2.59
N GLY A 14 20.08 1.02 -2.27
CA GLY A 14 19.75 2.20 -3.04
C GLY A 14 18.48 2.09 -3.90
N THR A 15 17.71 1.01 -3.80
CA THR A 15 16.39 0.95 -4.46
C THR A 15 15.35 1.70 -3.66
N ARG A 16 14.63 2.60 -4.32
CA ARG A 16 13.58 3.41 -3.71
C ARG A 16 12.21 3.09 -4.32
N ILE A 17 11.25 2.72 -3.47
CA ILE A 17 9.91 2.29 -3.87
C ILE A 17 8.87 3.23 -3.27
N LEU A 18 8.02 3.79 -4.11
CA LEU A 18 6.85 4.58 -3.71
C LEU A 18 5.59 3.71 -3.81
N ILE A 19 4.77 3.71 -2.77
CA ILE A 19 3.51 2.94 -2.73
C ILE A 19 2.36 3.92 -2.66
N ASP A 20 1.37 3.73 -3.54
CA ASP A 20 0.10 4.45 -3.60
C ASP A 20 0.28 5.98 -3.53
N PRO A 21 0.74 6.62 -4.61
CA PRO A 21 1.10 8.04 -4.61
C PRO A 21 -0.12 8.97 -4.55
N TRP A 22 -0.51 9.33 -3.35
CA TRP A 22 -1.39 10.44 -3.05
C TRP A 22 -0.60 11.46 -2.22
N LEU A 23 -0.14 12.55 -2.83
CA LEU A 23 0.92 13.43 -2.37
C LEU A 23 0.40 14.87 -2.14
N LYS A 24 0.44 15.73 -3.17
CA LYS A 24 0.00 17.13 -3.08
C LYS A 24 -1.46 17.30 -2.68
N ASN A 25 -2.31 16.39 -3.17
CA ASN A 25 -3.74 16.39 -2.85
C ASN A 25 -4.06 15.68 -1.53
N ASN A 26 -3.07 15.06 -0.89
CA ASN A 26 -3.21 14.41 0.42
C ASN A 26 -3.03 15.47 1.53
N PRO A 27 -4.08 15.77 2.31
CA PRO A 27 -4.00 16.79 3.36
C PRO A 27 -3.07 16.42 4.52
N ALA A 28 -2.66 15.16 4.61
CA ALA A 28 -1.74 14.66 5.62
C ALA A 28 -0.27 14.68 5.15
N CYS A 29 0.00 14.83 3.84
CA CYS A 29 1.35 14.77 3.30
C CYS A 29 2.17 16.02 3.67
N PRO A 30 3.34 15.88 4.32
CA PRO A 30 4.26 16.99 4.56
C PRO A 30 4.71 17.65 3.24
N GLU A 31 4.88 18.97 3.26
CA GLU A 31 5.20 19.76 2.06
C GLU A 31 6.50 19.28 1.36
N ASP A 32 7.50 18.91 2.14
CA ASP A 32 8.80 18.40 1.65
C ASP A 32 8.75 16.98 1.06
N LEU A 33 7.66 16.25 1.28
CA LEU A 33 7.42 14.90 0.73
C LEU A 33 6.43 14.88 -0.44
N GLN A 34 5.90 16.01 -0.86
CA GLN A 34 4.92 16.10 -1.95
C GLN A 34 5.52 15.83 -3.35
N GLU A 35 6.82 15.95 -3.50
CA GLU A 35 7.53 15.72 -4.77
C GLU A 35 8.74 14.77 -4.56
N PRO A 36 8.49 13.49 -4.22
CA PRO A 36 9.57 12.54 -3.98
C PRO A 36 10.35 12.29 -5.27
N LYS A 37 11.68 12.30 -5.16
CA LYS A 37 12.61 12.11 -6.29
C LYS A 37 13.36 10.78 -6.14
N ASP A 38 14.01 10.39 -7.23
CA ASP A 38 14.85 9.20 -7.30
C ASP A 38 14.07 7.92 -6.96
N ILE A 39 12.79 7.86 -7.39
CA ILE A 39 11.95 6.68 -7.27
C ILE A 39 12.27 5.72 -8.42
N ASP A 40 12.63 4.49 -8.08
CA ASP A 40 12.89 3.42 -9.05
C ASP A 40 11.61 2.65 -9.40
N TYR A 41 10.73 2.47 -8.41
CA TYR A 41 9.49 1.71 -8.57
C TYR A 41 8.31 2.42 -7.90
N ILE A 42 7.15 2.33 -8.56
CA ILE A 42 5.86 2.73 -7.98
C ILE A 42 4.98 1.48 -7.91
N LEU A 43 4.51 1.13 -6.72
CA LEU A 43 3.56 0.05 -6.50
C LEU A 43 2.16 0.65 -6.31
N ILE A 44 1.17 0.14 -7.05
CA ILE A 44 -0.22 0.60 -6.95
C ILE A 44 -1.08 -0.57 -6.48
N THR A 45 -1.75 -0.41 -5.35
CA THR A 45 -2.64 -1.42 -4.79
C THR A 45 -3.99 -1.45 -5.48
N HIS A 46 -4.58 -0.30 -5.79
CA HIS A 46 -5.86 -0.17 -6.47
C HIS A 46 -6.12 1.26 -6.98
N GLY A 47 -7.27 1.47 -7.65
CA GLY A 47 -7.52 2.67 -8.44
C GLY A 47 -8.25 3.82 -7.76
N HIS A 48 -8.47 3.82 -6.44
CA HIS A 48 -9.13 4.94 -5.77
C HIS A 48 -8.25 6.19 -5.72
N PHE A 49 -8.88 7.37 -5.66
CA PHE A 49 -8.20 8.66 -5.77
C PHE A 49 -7.17 8.90 -4.65
N ASP A 50 -7.43 8.39 -3.46
CA ASP A 50 -6.58 8.49 -2.28
C ASP A 50 -5.38 7.50 -2.29
N HIS A 51 -5.22 6.78 -3.41
CA HIS A 51 -4.07 5.90 -3.70
C HIS A 51 -3.35 6.29 -4.99
N ILE A 52 -4.06 6.86 -5.98
CA ILE A 52 -3.46 7.24 -7.28
C ILE A 52 -3.65 8.71 -7.63
N GLY A 53 -4.13 9.54 -6.70
CA GLY A 53 -4.49 10.94 -6.99
C GLY A 53 -3.37 11.81 -7.51
N ASP A 54 -2.12 11.52 -7.15
CA ASP A 54 -0.95 12.24 -7.64
C ASP A 54 0.01 11.33 -8.45
N LEU A 55 -0.49 10.19 -8.94
CA LEU A 55 0.31 9.20 -9.68
C LEU A 55 1.00 9.80 -10.91
N PHE A 56 0.29 10.60 -11.71
CA PHE A 56 0.87 11.19 -12.91
C PHE A 56 1.94 12.23 -12.58
N ASP A 57 1.76 13.02 -11.53
CA ASP A 57 2.78 13.96 -11.05
C ASP A 57 4.03 13.20 -10.57
N ALA A 58 3.85 12.10 -9.83
CA ALA A 58 4.95 11.26 -9.39
C ALA A 58 5.72 10.63 -10.57
N ILE A 59 5.01 10.19 -11.63
CA ILE A 59 5.60 9.67 -12.87
C ILE A 59 6.36 10.77 -13.62
N ASP A 60 5.81 11.97 -13.73
CA ASP A 60 6.46 13.08 -14.42
C ASP A 60 7.76 13.52 -13.76
N ILE A 61 7.85 13.42 -12.44
CA ILE A 61 9.07 13.67 -11.66
C ILE A 61 10.08 12.53 -11.84
N ASN A 62 9.60 11.27 -11.90
CA ASN A 62 10.42 10.05 -11.92
C ASN A 62 10.17 9.24 -13.21
N LYS A 63 10.55 9.80 -14.36
CA LYS A 63 10.21 9.28 -15.70
C LYS A 63 10.71 7.87 -15.98
N GLU A 64 11.78 7.44 -15.32
CA GLU A 64 12.36 6.11 -15.49
C GLU A 64 11.76 5.09 -14.50
N ALA A 65 10.94 5.54 -13.53
CA ALA A 65 10.30 4.65 -12.57
C ALA A 65 9.44 3.60 -13.28
N LYS A 66 9.54 2.36 -12.81
CA LYS A 66 8.71 1.24 -13.28
C LYS A 66 7.49 1.08 -12.38
N ILE A 67 6.31 0.89 -12.97
CA ILE A 67 5.05 0.87 -12.23
C ILE A 67 4.56 -0.57 -12.13
N VAL A 68 4.58 -1.12 -10.93
CA VAL A 68 4.07 -2.47 -10.61
C VAL A 68 2.60 -2.35 -10.23
N THR A 69 1.72 -3.02 -10.95
CA THR A 69 0.27 -2.92 -10.73
C THR A 69 -0.49 -4.07 -11.40
N SER A 70 -1.82 -4.13 -11.24
CA SER A 70 -2.67 -5.09 -11.94
C SER A 70 -2.62 -4.90 -13.45
N LEU A 71 -2.94 -5.96 -14.21
CA LEU A 71 -2.98 -5.91 -15.68
C LEU A 71 -3.94 -4.84 -16.19
N GLU A 72 -5.10 -4.68 -15.58
CA GLU A 72 -6.12 -3.72 -15.97
C GLU A 72 -5.66 -2.28 -15.73
N MET A 73 -5.07 -2.00 -14.57
CA MET A 73 -4.47 -0.71 -14.26
C MET A 73 -3.32 -0.39 -15.20
N SER A 74 -2.46 -1.36 -15.49
CA SER A 74 -1.38 -1.22 -16.49
C SER A 74 -1.95 -0.88 -17.87
N SER A 75 -3.02 -1.54 -18.30
CA SER A 75 -3.67 -1.25 -19.58
C SER A 75 -4.24 0.18 -19.63
N TRP A 76 -4.85 0.63 -18.54
CA TRP A 76 -5.35 2.00 -18.41
C TRP A 76 -4.20 3.03 -18.46
N LEU A 77 -3.11 2.79 -17.74
CA LEU A 77 -1.92 3.65 -17.76
C LEU A 77 -1.27 3.73 -19.16
N ASN A 78 -1.14 2.58 -19.83
CA ASN A 78 -0.62 2.53 -21.21
C ASN A 78 -1.50 3.35 -22.18
N ALA A 79 -2.83 3.28 -22.03
CA ALA A 79 -3.76 4.09 -22.82
C ALA A 79 -3.65 5.60 -22.53
N LYS A 80 -3.12 5.98 -21.35
CA LYS A 80 -2.80 7.36 -20.96
C LYS A 80 -1.37 7.78 -21.35
N GLY A 81 -0.60 6.90 -22.02
CA GLY A 81 0.75 7.20 -22.50
C GLY A 81 1.87 6.91 -21.51
N VAL A 82 1.63 6.09 -20.50
CA VAL A 82 2.62 5.64 -19.52
C VAL A 82 3.11 4.24 -19.89
N PRO A 83 4.29 4.08 -20.51
CA PRO A 83 4.74 2.79 -21.06
C PRO A 83 5.48 1.91 -20.04
N ASN A 84 6.03 2.48 -18.95
CA ASN A 84 6.92 1.78 -18.02
C ASN A 84 6.16 0.95 -16.98
N THR A 85 5.17 0.17 -17.41
CA THR A 85 4.36 -0.65 -16.50
C THR A 85 4.86 -2.10 -16.45
N LEU A 86 4.80 -2.69 -15.27
CA LEU A 86 5.08 -4.10 -14.98
C LEU A 86 3.77 -4.75 -14.50
N PRO A 87 2.94 -5.25 -15.42
CA PRO A 87 1.64 -5.80 -15.06
C PRO A 87 1.78 -7.12 -14.30
N MET A 88 0.96 -7.28 -13.26
CA MET A 88 0.88 -8.49 -12.45
C MET A 88 -0.56 -8.99 -12.34
N GLY A 89 -0.71 -10.22 -11.90
CA GLY A 89 -1.96 -10.79 -11.38
C GLY A 89 -1.76 -11.29 -9.95
N ILE A 90 -2.86 -11.39 -9.18
CA ILE A 90 -2.83 -11.94 -7.83
C ILE A 90 -2.20 -13.35 -7.85
N GLY A 91 -1.26 -13.60 -6.94
CA GLY A 91 -0.46 -14.84 -6.85
C GLY A 91 0.83 -14.78 -7.67
N GLY A 92 1.01 -13.77 -8.54
CA GLY A 92 2.23 -13.56 -9.31
C GLY A 92 3.32 -12.86 -8.49
N SER A 93 4.56 -12.97 -8.96
CA SER A 93 5.69 -12.25 -8.38
C SER A 93 6.50 -11.54 -9.46
N GLN A 94 7.09 -10.39 -9.10
CA GLN A 94 7.95 -9.58 -9.93
C GLN A 94 9.28 -9.37 -9.22
N PRO A 95 10.41 -9.82 -9.81
CA PRO A 95 11.72 -9.42 -9.33
C PRO A 95 11.99 -7.96 -9.66
N LEU A 96 12.54 -7.24 -8.68
CA LEU A 96 13.05 -5.89 -8.82
C LEU A 96 14.58 -5.87 -8.71
N ASP A 97 15.18 -4.70 -8.78
CA ASP A 97 16.62 -4.53 -8.59
C ASP A 97 17.04 -4.88 -7.15
N ASN A 98 18.32 -5.13 -6.94
CA ASN A 98 18.93 -5.43 -5.64
C ASN A 98 18.35 -6.67 -4.91
N ASP A 99 17.90 -7.68 -5.68
CA ASP A 99 17.30 -8.92 -5.18
C ASP A 99 16.04 -8.70 -4.32
N ILE A 100 15.32 -7.60 -4.58
CA ILE A 100 13.99 -7.38 -4.04
C ILE A 100 12.98 -8.16 -4.89
N LYS A 101 12.02 -8.80 -4.25
CA LYS A 101 10.90 -9.48 -4.94
C LYS A 101 9.57 -8.95 -4.39
N VAL A 102 8.67 -8.58 -5.30
CA VAL A 102 7.31 -8.18 -4.97
C VAL A 102 6.35 -9.29 -5.36
N VAL A 103 5.49 -9.69 -4.45
CA VAL A 103 4.42 -10.65 -4.70
C VAL A 103 3.08 -9.95 -4.57
N MET A 104 2.23 -10.03 -5.59
CA MET A 104 0.88 -9.49 -5.53
C MET A 104 -0.04 -10.49 -4.84
N VAL A 105 -0.69 -10.07 -3.76
CA VAL A 105 -1.61 -10.89 -2.97
C VAL A 105 -3.01 -10.29 -2.97
N ASN A 106 -4.02 -11.08 -2.60
CA ASN A 106 -5.40 -10.64 -2.59
C ASN A 106 -5.65 -9.51 -1.57
N ALA A 107 -6.57 -8.61 -1.92
CA ALA A 107 -7.24 -7.70 -1.01
C ALA A 107 -8.75 -7.74 -1.27
N VAL A 108 -9.56 -7.62 -0.24
CA VAL A 108 -11.03 -7.64 -0.35
C VAL A 108 -11.54 -6.21 -0.34
N HIS A 109 -11.49 -5.59 -1.51
CA HIS A 109 -11.86 -4.19 -1.71
C HIS A 109 -12.25 -3.93 -3.17
N ALA A 110 -12.82 -2.77 -3.46
CA ALA A 110 -13.11 -2.33 -4.83
C ALA A 110 -11.88 -1.65 -5.46
N SER A 111 -11.85 -1.53 -6.79
CA SER A 111 -10.78 -0.82 -7.51
C SER A 111 -11.38 -0.04 -8.68
N GLY A 112 -12.09 1.05 -8.36
CA GLY A 112 -12.62 1.99 -9.35
C GLY A 112 -11.67 3.15 -9.59
N ILE A 113 -11.47 3.52 -10.85
CA ILE A 113 -10.73 4.72 -11.24
C ILE A 113 -11.74 5.80 -11.56
N ALA A 114 -11.62 6.99 -10.96
CA ALA A 114 -12.47 8.12 -11.32
C ALA A 114 -12.24 8.50 -12.79
N ASP A 115 -13.33 8.63 -13.55
CA ASP A 115 -13.23 9.05 -14.94
C ASP A 115 -13.23 10.58 -15.05
N ASP A 116 -12.20 11.17 -15.63
CA ASP A 116 -12.06 12.61 -15.83
C ASP A 116 -13.16 13.21 -16.76
N LYS A 117 -13.87 12.35 -17.49
CA LYS A 117 -14.84 12.78 -18.51
C LYS A 117 -16.29 12.56 -18.11
N SER A 118 -16.55 11.84 -17.05
CA SER A 118 -17.89 11.52 -16.58
C SER A 118 -17.89 11.34 -15.06
N GLU A 119 -19.09 11.35 -14.45
CA GLU A 119 -19.24 11.04 -13.02
C GLU A 119 -19.19 9.54 -12.70
N SER A 120 -18.74 8.71 -13.68
CA SER A 120 -18.65 7.26 -13.52
C SER A 120 -17.29 6.80 -13.04
N MET A 121 -17.25 5.56 -12.55
CA MET A 121 -16.00 4.87 -12.25
C MET A 121 -15.63 3.93 -13.40
N LEU A 122 -14.37 3.98 -13.83
CA LEU A 122 -13.80 2.99 -14.73
C LEU A 122 -13.35 1.76 -13.91
N TYR A 123 -13.40 0.60 -14.52
CA TYR A 123 -12.89 -0.62 -13.90
C TYR A 123 -11.36 -0.59 -13.84
N GLY A 124 -10.80 -0.57 -12.62
CA GLY A 124 -9.36 -0.50 -12.34
C GLY A 124 -8.71 -1.85 -12.04
N GLY A 125 -9.37 -2.97 -12.36
CA GLY A 125 -8.93 -4.31 -11.97
C GLY A 125 -9.46 -4.71 -10.60
N VAL A 126 -8.80 -5.66 -9.96
CA VAL A 126 -9.07 -6.08 -8.58
C VAL A 126 -8.10 -5.37 -7.63
N ALA A 127 -8.57 -5.04 -6.44
CA ALA A 127 -7.71 -4.53 -5.38
C ALA A 127 -6.73 -5.62 -4.93
N ASN A 128 -5.52 -5.22 -4.58
CA ASN A 128 -4.46 -6.13 -4.16
C ASN A 128 -3.62 -5.51 -3.05
N GLY A 129 -2.97 -6.39 -2.29
CA GLY A 129 -1.85 -6.04 -1.43
C GLY A 129 -0.53 -6.52 -2.04
N TYR A 130 0.57 -6.21 -1.38
CA TYR A 130 1.90 -6.66 -1.77
C TYR A 130 2.65 -7.28 -0.60
N VAL A 131 3.37 -8.37 -0.87
CA VAL A 131 4.49 -8.81 -0.01
C VAL A 131 5.77 -8.39 -0.71
N VAL A 132 6.56 -7.56 -0.03
CA VAL A 132 7.87 -7.10 -0.49
C VAL A 132 8.93 -7.88 0.29
N GLU A 133 9.67 -8.73 -0.40
CA GLU A 133 10.75 -9.55 0.17
C GLU A 133 12.10 -8.94 -0.19
N PHE A 134 12.94 -8.68 0.80
CA PHE A 134 14.27 -8.10 0.63
C PHE A 134 15.36 -9.17 0.68
N LYS A 135 16.50 -8.89 0.07
CA LYS A 135 17.68 -9.79 0.02
C LYS A 135 18.12 -10.35 1.38
N ASN A 136 17.98 -9.58 2.43
CA ASN A 136 18.37 -9.97 3.79
C ASN A 136 17.37 -10.94 4.47
N GLY A 137 16.29 -11.31 3.78
CA GLY A 137 15.21 -12.14 4.29
C GLY A 137 14.11 -11.39 5.04
N PHE A 138 14.23 -10.07 5.25
CA PHE A 138 13.17 -9.26 5.83
C PHE A 138 12.03 -9.11 4.81
N SER A 139 10.79 -9.17 5.28
CA SER A 139 9.63 -9.04 4.41
C SER A 139 8.54 -8.15 5.02
N ILE A 140 7.86 -7.40 4.15
CA ILE A 140 6.78 -6.49 4.52
C ILE A 140 5.52 -6.89 3.76
N TYR A 141 4.41 -7.06 4.47
CA TYR A 141 3.08 -7.14 3.87
C TYR A 141 2.41 -5.78 3.91
N PHE A 142 2.18 -5.19 2.74
CA PHE A 142 1.32 -4.04 2.55
C PHE A 142 -0.07 -4.53 2.17
N ALA A 143 -1.04 -4.34 3.06
CA ALA A 143 -2.40 -4.83 2.84
C ALA A 143 -3.12 -4.10 1.68
N GLY A 144 -2.77 -2.83 1.43
CA GLY A 144 -3.64 -1.93 0.69
C GLY A 144 -4.96 -1.75 1.42
N ASP A 145 -5.97 -1.26 0.74
CA ASP A 145 -7.31 -1.21 1.29
C ASP A 145 -7.96 -2.58 1.23
N THR A 146 -8.45 -3.03 2.38
CA THR A 146 -9.03 -4.37 2.50
C THR A 146 -9.96 -4.50 3.70
N ALA A 147 -10.99 -5.34 3.57
CA ALA A 147 -11.62 -6.01 4.69
C ALA A 147 -10.71 -7.12 5.21
N ILE A 148 -11.02 -7.66 6.40
CA ILE A 148 -10.40 -8.91 6.87
C ILE A 148 -10.86 -10.09 6.01
N PHE A 149 -9.95 -11.01 5.70
CA PHE A 149 -10.27 -12.27 5.02
C PHE A 149 -9.41 -13.42 5.54
N SER A 150 -9.94 -14.64 5.44
CA SER A 150 -9.33 -15.84 6.03
C SER A 150 -7.94 -16.15 5.47
N ASP A 151 -7.73 -15.85 4.18
CA ASP A 151 -6.52 -16.21 3.47
C ASP A 151 -5.31 -15.34 3.84
N MET A 152 -5.49 -14.33 4.72
CA MET A 152 -4.38 -13.69 5.43
C MET A 152 -3.51 -14.71 6.18
N ASN A 153 -4.11 -15.85 6.61
CA ASN A 153 -3.35 -16.96 7.16
C ASN A 153 -2.43 -17.63 6.13
N LEU A 154 -2.84 -17.72 4.86
CA LEU A 154 -1.98 -18.25 3.78
C LEU A 154 -0.81 -17.29 3.49
N ILE A 155 -1.03 -15.98 3.60
CA ILE A 155 0.07 -15.01 3.49
C ILE A 155 1.11 -15.27 4.58
N ARG A 156 0.68 -15.54 5.81
CA ARG A 156 1.55 -15.96 6.90
C ARG A 156 2.31 -17.26 6.59
N GLU A 157 1.58 -18.30 6.19
CA GLU A 157 2.16 -19.63 5.98
C GLU A 157 3.20 -19.67 4.86
N ILE A 158 2.97 -18.88 3.80
CA ILE A 158 3.81 -18.88 2.60
C ILE A 158 4.96 -17.87 2.70
N TYR A 159 4.69 -16.66 3.22
CA TYR A 159 5.65 -15.54 3.16
C TYR A 159 6.17 -15.10 4.54
N SER A 160 5.47 -15.44 5.64
CA SER A 160 5.88 -15.13 7.02
C SER A 160 6.34 -13.67 7.20
N PRO A 161 5.51 -12.65 6.87
CA PRO A 161 5.96 -11.26 6.88
C PRO A 161 6.42 -10.82 8.28
N ASP A 162 7.57 -10.16 8.34
CA ASP A 162 8.10 -9.60 9.58
C ASP A 162 7.30 -8.37 10.02
N LEU A 163 6.90 -7.55 9.06
CA LEU A 163 6.14 -6.33 9.25
C LEU A 163 4.84 -6.39 8.44
N ALA A 164 3.72 -6.05 9.05
CA ALA A 164 2.45 -5.85 8.36
C ALA A 164 2.03 -4.37 8.41
N VAL A 165 1.59 -3.83 7.29
CA VAL A 165 1.03 -2.48 7.16
C VAL A 165 -0.47 -2.66 6.93
N LEU A 166 -1.29 -2.29 7.92
CA LEU A 166 -2.71 -2.64 7.99
C LEU A 166 -3.61 -1.39 8.09
N PRO A 167 -4.67 -1.27 7.28
CA PRO A 167 -5.63 -0.20 7.43
C PRO A 167 -6.47 -0.41 8.68
N ILE A 168 -6.75 0.68 9.40
CA ILE A 168 -7.55 0.66 10.64
C ILE A 168 -8.65 1.72 10.67
N GLY A 169 -8.86 2.48 9.58
CA GLY A 169 -9.72 3.66 9.58
C GLY A 169 -11.22 3.37 9.75
N ASP A 170 -11.66 2.14 9.54
CA ASP A 170 -13.08 1.78 9.45
C ASP A 170 -13.76 2.42 8.22
N HIS A 171 -15.06 2.31 8.10
CA HIS A 171 -15.94 2.83 7.06
C HIS A 171 -15.64 2.31 5.65
N PHE A 172 -14.41 2.51 5.13
CA PHE A 172 -13.99 2.02 3.80
C PHE A 172 -13.09 0.79 3.87
N THR A 173 -12.44 0.55 4.99
CA THR A 173 -11.49 -0.54 5.20
C THR A 173 -11.80 -1.28 6.51
N MET A 174 -10.85 -2.11 6.98
CA MET A 174 -10.94 -2.65 8.35
C MET A 174 -10.98 -1.51 9.37
N GLY A 175 -11.76 -1.71 10.44
CA GLY A 175 -11.60 -0.95 11.68
C GLY A 175 -10.55 -1.60 12.60
N PRO A 176 -10.26 -0.98 13.77
CA PRO A 176 -9.29 -1.50 14.74
C PRO A 176 -9.56 -2.94 15.16
N LYS A 177 -10.84 -3.32 15.32
CA LYS A 177 -11.25 -4.67 15.71
C LYS A 177 -10.86 -5.71 14.64
N GLU A 178 -11.27 -5.49 13.39
CA GLU A 178 -10.96 -6.40 12.27
C GLU A 178 -9.45 -6.47 12.04
N ALA A 179 -8.74 -5.34 12.12
CA ALA A 179 -7.29 -5.29 12.00
C ALA A 179 -6.58 -6.07 13.13
N SER A 180 -7.13 -6.11 14.34
CA SER A 180 -6.58 -6.94 15.41
C SER A 180 -6.68 -8.45 15.13
N TYR A 181 -7.74 -8.88 14.44
CA TYR A 181 -7.87 -10.26 13.96
C TYR A 181 -6.95 -10.53 12.77
N ALA A 182 -6.81 -9.57 11.83
CA ALA A 182 -5.85 -9.67 10.73
C ALA A 182 -4.42 -9.85 11.25
N THR A 183 -4.04 -9.11 12.29
CA THR A 183 -2.74 -9.26 12.98
C THR A 183 -2.51 -10.68 13.47
N LYS A 184 -3.53 -11.31 14.08
CA LYS A 184 -3.46 -12.71 14.53
C LYS A 184 -3.30 -13.69 13.37
N LEU A 185 -4.04 -13.48 12.29
CA LEU A 185 -3.96 -14.33 11.09
C LEU A 185 -2.58 -14.24 10.43
N LEU A 186 -2.05 -13.02 10.28
CA LEU A 186 -0.74 -12.76 9.68
C LEU A 186 0.43 -13.20 10.56
N GLY A 187 0.27 -13.16 11.89
CA GLY A 187 1.32 -13.52 12.84
C GLY A 187 2.59 -12.65 12.73
N ALA A 188 2.50 -11.49 12.11
CA ALA A 188 3.59 -10.52 12.00
C ALA A 188 3.95 -10.00 13.39
N LYS A 189 5.27 -9.83 13.64
CA LYS A 189 5.76 -9.31 14.93
C LYS A 189 5.74 -7.79 15.01
N HIS A 190 5.64 -7.14 13.87
CA HIS A 190 5.63 -5.68 13.74
C HIS A 190 4.43 -5.26 12.91
N VAL A 191 3.74 -4.20 13.33
CA VAL A 191 2.60 -3.64 12.59
C VAL A 191 2.68 -2.13 12.55
N ILE A 192 2.42 -1.58 11.37
CA ILE A 192 2.17 -0.15 11.15
C ILE A 192 0.69 -0.01 10.81
N PRO A 193 -0.12 0.65 11.66
CA PRO A 193 -1.48 1.02 11.30
C PRO A 193 -1.48 2.21 10.34
N PHE A 194 -2.36 2.19 9.35
CA PHE A 194 -2.50 3.27 8.38
C PHE A 194 -3.96 3.51 7.98
N HIS A 195 -4.22 4.44 7.05
CA HIS A 195 -5.54 4.75 6.49
C HIS A 195 -6.56 5.19 7.55
N TYR A 196 -6.15 6.08 8.47
CA TYR A 196 -6.99 6.63 9.55
C TYR A 196 -6.78 8.13 9.70
N GLY A 197 -7.76 8.82 10.28
CA GLY A 197 -7.67 10.23 10.69
C GLY A 197 -7.62 11.26 9.55
N THR A 198 -7.53 10.85 8.29
CA THR A 198 -7.44 11.78 7.14
C THR A 198 -8.81 12.36 6.77
N PHE A 199 -9.87 11.57 6.90
CA PHE A 199 -11.24 11.99 6.66
C PHE A 199 -12.09 11.82 7.93
N PRO A 200 -13.11 12.70 8.16
CA PRO A 200 -13.95 12.61 9.38
C PRO A 200 -14.71 11.28 9.54
N VAL A 201 -14.92 10.54 8.45
CA VAL A 201 -15.59 9.23 8.47
C VAL A 201 -14.69 8.10 8.91
N LEU A 202 -13.37 8.30 8.89
CA LEU A 202 -12.40 7.31 9.33
C LEU A 202 -12.23 7.41 10.85
N ILE A 203 -13.13 6.72 11.56
CA ILE A 203 -13.28 6.83 13.01
C ILE A 203 -12.34 5.92 13.81
N GLY A 204 -11.72 4.94 13.15
CA GLY A 204 -10.76 4.03 13.79
C GLY A 204 -9.52 4.76 14.26
N THR A 205 -8.99 4.39 15.44
CA THR A 205 -7.82 5.04 16.03
C THR A 205 -6.71 4.05 16.38
N PRO A 206 -5.44 4.50 16.37
CA PRO A 206 -4.31 3.68 16.81
C PRO A 206 -4.43 3.25 18.28
N GLU A 207 -4.98 4.09 19.14
CA GLU A 207 -5.16 3.80 20.57
C GLU A 207 -6.10 2.61 20.78
N GLU A 208 -7.23 2.58 20.06
CA GLU A 208 -8.16 1.46 20.09
C GLU A 208 -7.50 0.18 19.55
N TYR A 209 -6.77 0.28 18.46
CA TYR A 209 -6.06 -0.86 17.89
C TYR A 209 -5.00 -1.42 18.84
N ILE A 210 -4.18 -0.57 19.45
CA ILE A 210 -3.15 -0.97 20.44
C ILE A 210 -3.79 -1.73 21.62
N GLU A 211 -4.91 -1.23 22.15
CA GLU A 211 -5.60 -1.89 23.25
C GLU A 211 -6.11 -3.30 22.86
N LEU A 212 -6.56 -3.47 21.61
CA LEU A 212 -7.05 -4.75 21.08
C LEU A 212 -5.95 -5.78 20.81
N VAL A 213 -4.71 -5.34 20.61
CA VAL A 213 -3.57 -6.23 20.34
C VAL A 213 -2.58 -6.34 21.50
N LYS A 214 -2.83 -5.70 22.63
CA LYS A 214 -1.91 -5.61 23.78
C LYS A 214 -1.46 -6.96 24.35
N ASP A 215 -2.31 -8.00 24.23
CA ASP A 215 -2.02 -9.35 24.70
C ASP A 215 -1.35 -10.23 23.62
N LEU A 216 -1.06 -9.68 22.44
CA LEU A 216 -0.34 -10.35 21.37
C LEU A 216 1.16 -10.01 21.47
N ASP A 217 2.01 -10.96 21.03
CA ASP A 217 3.46 -10.72 20.86
C ASP A 217 3.70 -9.90 19.59
N VAL A 218 3.30 -8.61 19.60
CA VAL A 218 3.40 -7.69 18.47
C VAL A 218 3.80 -6.29 18.91
N SER A 219 4.70 -5.67 18.17
CA SER A 219 5.07 -4.27 18.32
C SER A 219 4.29 -3.42 17.33
N VAL A 220 3.57 -2.41 17.82
CA VAL A 220 2.81 -1.48 16.97
C VAL A 220 3.59 -0.16 16.84
N TYR A 221 3.84 0.25 15.60
CA TYR A 221 4.53 1.50 15.27
C TYR A 221 3.51 2.50 14.71
N VAL A 222 3.03 3.39 15.57
CA VAL A 222 2.17 4.52 15.15
C VAL A 222 3.06 5.59 14.56
N MET A 223 2.96 5.80 13.27
CA MET A 223 3.78 6.79 12.55
C MET A 223 2.98 8.05 12.25
N ASN A 224 3.59 9.20 12.46
CA ASN A 224 3.09 10.46 11.91
C ASN A 224 3.62 10.64 10.47
N PRO A 225 2.90 11.35 9.59
CA PRO A 225 3.45 11.72 8.30
C PRO A 225 4.80 12.43 8.43
N GLY A 226 5.80 11.94 7.68
CA GLY A 226 7.20 12.36 7.79
C GLY A 226 8.08 11.45 8.66
N ASP A 227 7.50 10.59 9.49
CA ASP A 227 8.28 9.64 10.31
C ASP A 227 8.97 8.58 9.44
N VAL A 228 10.16 8.15 9.89
CA VAL A 228 10.97 7.07 9.31
C VAL A 228 11.18 5.99 10.38
N LEU A 229 11.04 4.73 10.01
CA LEU A 229 11.25 3.56 10.86
C LEU A 229 12.60 2.91 10.54
#